data_e11fa5fba4aa7ef39533c2e78b38a9ad
#
_entry.id   e11fa5fba4aa7ef39533c2e78b38a9ad
#
_cell.length_a   1.000
_cell.length_b   1.000
_cell.length_c   1.000
_cell.angle_alpha   90.00
_cell.angle_beta   90.00
_cell.angle_gamma   90.00
#
_symmetry.space_group_name_H-M   'P 1'
#
loop_
_entity.id
_entity.type
_entity.pdbx_description
1 polymer ?
#
loop_
_entity_poly.entity_id
_entity_poly.type
_entity_poly.pdbx_seq_one_letter_code
_entity_poly.pdbx_strand_id
1 'polypeptide(L)'
;MVHRGDTDARARRILLTLGVVFVAFNLRPALTSVGPLTSSIRGDLGLSNVAIGLLTTLPLLVFGLLALLAPKMGYRYGNERVIFAGLLVLLLGILIRSVSLISALFFGTLLVGVGIALGNVLLPGVIKERYPEKVGWMTSVYSTAMTAFAAVGSGFSIPLAVNLNLGWQGALAFWWVLAGTICDRQLCEKQGLRMGPYIAT
;
A
#
# COMPACT_ATOMS: atom_id res chain seq x y z
N MET A 1 24.52 29.73 -16.05
CA MET A 1 23.19 29.58 -15.40
C MET A 1 22.43 28.27 -15.76
N VAL A 2 23.02 27.33 -16.49
CA VAL A 2 22.39 26.12 -17.04
C VAL A 2 22.33 24.93 -16.04
N HIS A 3 23.11 24.96 -14.96
CA HIS A 3 23.30 23.78 -14.06
C HIS A 3 22.24 23.59 -12.97
N ARG A 4 21.38 24.58 -12.69
CA ARG A 4 20.36 24.47 -11.62
C ARG A 4 19.11 23.72 -12.05
N GLY A 5 18.69 23.81 -13.31
CA GLY A 5 17.49 23.14 -13.81
C GLY A 5 17.62 21.61 -13.93
N ASP A 6 18.83 21.10 -14.20
CA ASP A 6 19.09 19.66 -14.36
C ASP A 6 19.15 18.93 -13.02
N THR A 7 19.68 19.58 -11.98
CA THR A 7 19.71 19.03 -10.61
C THR A 7 18.29 18.93 -10.01
N ASP A 8 17.45 19.93 -10.23
CA ASP A 8 16.06 19.94 -9.75
C ASP A 8 15.20 18.90 -10.47
N ALA A 9 15.37 18.74 -11.78
CA ALA A 9 14.68 17.72 -12.57
C ALA A 9 15.11 16.30 -12.15
N ARG A 10 16.39 16.09 -11.84
CA ARG A 10 16.94 14.83 -11.37
C ARG A 10 16.44 14.49 -9.96
N ALA A 11 16.47 15.46 -9.05
CA ALA A 11 15.95 15.31 -7.70
C ALA A 11 14.45 14.96 -7.71
N ARG A 12 13.66 15.64 -8.54
CA ARG A 12 12.23 15.34 -8.70
C ARG A 12 11.95 13.93 -9.23
N ARG A 13 12.74 13.47 -10.19
CA ARG A 13 12.64 12.08 -10.70
C ARG A 13 12.97 11.05 -9.62
N ILE A 14 14.02 11.28 -8.83
CA ILE A 14 14.40 10.40 -7.72
C ILE A 14 13.28 10.34 -6.67
N LEU A 15 12.73 11.50 -6.28
CA LEU A 15 11.63 11.58 -5.33
C LEU A 15 10.39 10.82 -5.82
N LEU A 16 10.00 10.99 -7.08
CA LEU A 16 8.89 10.24 -7.67
C LEU A 16 9.15 8.73 -7.69
N THR A 17 10.36 8.31 -8.05
CA THR A 17 10.75 6.89 -8.04
C THR A 17 10.67 6.32 -6.62
N LEU A 18 11.20 7.05 -5.64
CA LEU A 18 11.10 6.67 -4.23
C LEU A 18 9.63 6.59 -3.78
N GLY A 19 8.78 7.55 -4.16
CA GLY A 19 7.35 7.53 -3.87
C GLY A 19 6.66 6.28 -4.41
N VAL A 20 6.94 5.91 -5.67
CA VAL A 20 6.40 4.67 -6.29
C VAL A 20 6.86 3.42 -5.54
N VAL A 21 8.15 3.33 -5.21
CA VAL A 21 8.72 2.20 -4.44
C VAL A 21 8.12 2.14 -3.04
N PHE A 22 7.93 3.28 -2.38
CA PHE A 22 7.31 3.34 -1.06
C PHE A 22 5.83 2.96 -1.06
N VAL A 23 5.06 3.34 -2.08
CA VAL A 23 3.69 2.84 -2.26
C VAL A 23 3.71 1.31 -2.39
N ALA A 24 4.58 0.78 -3.25
CA ALA A 24 4.75 -0.66 -3.44
C ALA A 24 5.12 -1.38 -2.13
N PHE A 25 5.97 -0.75 -1.29
CA PHE A 25 6.35 -1.25 0.03
C PHE A 25 5.14 -1.50 0.94
N ASN A 26 4.12 -0.64 0.90
CA ASN A 26 2.95 -0.75 1.77
C ASN A 26 1.90 -1.74 1.30
N LEU A 27 1.74 -1.87 -0.02
CA LEU A 27 0.62 -2.62 -0.59
C LEU A 27 0.72 -4.12 -0.32
N ARG A 28 1.92 -4.70 -0.36
CA ARG A 28 2.11 -6.16 -0.29
C ARG A 28 2.21 -6.72 1.13
N PRO A 29 3.02 -6.17 2.05
CA PRO A 29 3.12 -6.72 3.40
C PRO A 29 1.80 -6.73 4.14
N ALA A 30 0.97 -5.70 3.94
CA ALA A 30 -0.37 -5.64 4.52
C ALA A 30 -1.26 -6.83 4.14
N LEU A 31 -1.07 -7.41 2.95
CA LEU A 31 -1.80 -8.60 2.50
C LEU A 31 -1.12 -9.89 2.95
N THR A 32 0.20 -10.00 2.74
CA THR A 32 0.96 -11.25 2.92
C THR A 32 1.23 -11.60 4.37
N SER A 33 1.19 -10.63 5.29
CA SER A 33 1.39 -10.86 6.73
C SER A 33 0.26 -11.68 7.39
N VAL A 34 -0.94 -11.71 6.82
CA VAL A 34 -2.08 -12.48 7.37
C VAL A 34 -1.86 -13.98 7.22
N GLY A 35 -1.32 -14.45 6.09
CA GLY A 35 -1.12 -15.87 5.82
C GLY A 35 -0.41 -16.63 6.93
N PRO A 36 0.81 -16.24 7.33
CA PRO A 36 1.55 -16.88 8.42
C PRO A 36 0.87 -16.82 9.78
N LEU A 37 0.01 -15.82 10.02
CA LEU A 37 -0.67 -15.58 11.30
C LEU A 37 -2.04 -16.28 11.39
N THR A 38 -2.49 -16.96 10.35
CA THR A 38 -3.82 -17.59 10.31
C THR A 38 -4.04 -18.61 11.41
N SER A 39 -3.02 -19.38 11.80
CA SER A 39 -3.07 -20.34 12.90
C SER A 39 -3.29 -19.66 14.25
N SER A 40 -2.57 -18.57 14.52
CA SER A 40 -2.71 -17.79 15.76
C SER A 40 -4.06 -17.10 15.83
N ILE A 41 -4.49 -16.44 14.72
CA ILE A 41 -5.82 -15.79 14.63
C ILE A 41 -6.95 -16.80 14.85
N ARG A 42 -6.80 -18.00 14.29
CA ARG A 42 -7.78 -19.09 14.47
C ARG A 42 -7.85 -19.56 15.91
N GLY A 43 -6.71 -19.75 16.56
CA GLY A 43 -6.64 -20.18 17.97
C GLY A 43 -7.28 -19.17 18.90
N ASP A 44 -6.98 -17.88 18.74
CA ASP A 44 -7.45 -16.82 19.63
C ASP A 44 -8.93 -16.47 19.43
N LEU A 45 -9.42 -16.48 18.19
CA LEU A 45 -10.80 -16.07 17.86
C LEU A 45 -11.76 -17.24 17.61
N GLY A 46 -11.27 -18.49 17.68
CA GLY A 46 -12.11 -19.68 17.46
C GLY A 46 -12.70 -19.77 16.05
N LEU A 47 -12.00 -19.21 15.03
CA LEU A 47 -12.52 -19.15 13.67
C LEU A 47 -12.56 -20.53 12.99
N SER A 48 -13.62 -20.79 12.23
CA SER A 48 -13.70 -21.98 11.39
C SER A 48 -12.75 -21.90 10.19
N ASN A 49 -12.44 -23.06 9.57
CA ASN A 49 -11.62 -23.08 8.34
C ASN A 49 -12.26 -22.27 7.20
N VAL A 50 -13.58 -22.25 7.12
CA VAL A 50 -14.33 -21.46 6.14
C VAL A 50 -14.12 -19.96 6.38
N ALA A 51 -14.20 -19.51 7.64
CA ALA A 51 -13.98 -18.11 7.99
C ALA A 51 -12.55 -17.66 7.66
N ILE A 52 -11.54 -18.49 7.92
CA ILE A 52 -10.15 -18.23 7.53
C ILE A 52 -10.00 -18.15 5.99
N GLY A 53 -10.63 -19.09 5.27
CA GLY A 53 -10.67 -19.06 3.81
C GLY A 53 -11.29 -17.77 3.28
N LEU A 54 -12.41 -17.33 3.83
CA LEU A 54 -13.05 -16.06 3.49
C LEU A 54 -12.15 -14.86 3.81
N LEU A 55 -11.48 -14.86 4.97
CA LEU A 55 -10.56 -13.78 5.36
C LEU A 55 -9.42 -13.58 4.35
N THR A 56 -8.91 -14.67 3.77
CA THR A 56 -7.82 -14.62 2.79
C THR A 56 -8.31 -14.32 1.38
N THR A 57 -9.52 -14.73 1.02
CA THR A 57 -10.10 -14.50 -0.31
C THR A 57 -10.79 -13.15 -0.45
N LEU A 58 -11.28 -12.57 0.65
CA LEU A 58 -11.99 -11.28 0.66
C LEU A 58 -11.21 -10.15 -0.04
N PRO A 59 -9.91 -9.92 0.24
CA PRO A 59 -9.15 -8.89 -0.46
C PRO A 59 -9.05 -9.14 -1.97
N LEU A 60 -9.01 -10.40 -2.41
CA LEU A 60 -8.95 -10.75 -3.84
C LEU A 60 -10.27 -10.46 -4.54
N LEU A 61 -11.40 -10.73 -3.90
CA LEU A 61 -12.72 -10.40 -4.43
C LEU A 61 -12.89 -8.88 -4.58
N VAL A 62 -12.49 -8.13 -3.56
CA VAL A 62 -12.50 -6.66 -3.59
C VAL A 62 -11.58 -6.15 -4.70
N PHE A 63 -10.40 -6.73 -4.85
CA PHE A 63 -9.47 -6.38 -5.92
C PHE A 63 -10.10 -6.60 -7.30
N GLY A 64 -10.71 -7.75 -7.56
CA GLY A 64 -11.39 -8.04 -8.83
C GLY A 64 -12.49 -7.03 -9.15
N LEU A 65 -13.32 -6.69 -8.16
CA LEU A 65 -14.41 -5.72 -8.31
C LEU A 65 -13.88 -4.30 -8.58
N LEU A 66 -12.90 -3.86 -7.81
CA LEU A 66 -12.33 -2.51 -7.93
C LEU A 66 -11.41 -2.35 -9.13
N ALA A 67 -10.84 -3.42 -9.66
CA ALA A 67 -10.02 -3.35 -10.88
C ALA A 67 -10.78 -2.72 -12.06
N LEU A 68 -12.10 -2.89 -12.11
CA LEU A 68 -12.96 -2.27 -13.12
C LEU A 68 -13.32 -0.81 -12.82
N LEU A 69 -13.39 -0.44 -11.54
CA LEU A 69 -13.83 0.88 -11.09
C LEU A 69 -12.65 1.84 -10.90
N ALA A 70 -11.50 1.34 -10.46
CA ALA A 70 -10.32 2.15 -10.15
C ALA A 70 -9.84 3.02 -11.33
N PRO A 71 -9.77 2.53 -12.60
CA PRO A 71 -9.38 3.37 -13.72
C PRO A 71 -10.34 4.55 -13.96
N LYS A 72 -11.66 4.33 -13.78
CA LYS A 72 -12.66 5.38 -13.90
C LYS A 72 -12.51 6.45 -12.81
N MET A 73 -12.22 6.02 -11.59
CA MET A 73 -11.92 6.92 -10.47
C MET A 73 -10.63 7.71 -10.72
N GLY A 74 -9.58 7.04 -11.20
CA GLY A 74 -8.31 7.68 -11.56
C GLY A 74 -8.46 8.74 -12.63
N TYR A 75 -9.24 8.45 -13.68
CA TYR A 75 -9.55 9.40 -14.73
C TYR A 75 -10.33 10.62 -14.23
N ARG A 76 -11.33 10.41 -13.34
CA ARG A 76 -12.21 11.49 -12.84
C ARG A 76 -11.55 12.37 -11.79
N TYR A 77 -10.80 11.79 -10.85
CA TYR A 77 -10.27 12.49 -9.67
C TYR A 77 -8.74 12.66 -9.70
N GLY A 78 -8.07 12.06 -10.68
CA GLY A 78 -6.62 12.02 -10.80
C GLY A 78 -6.01 10.82 -10.08
N ASN A 79 -5.10 10.11 -10.78
CA ASN A 79 -4.48 8.87 -10.30
C ASN A 79 -3.81 9.06 -8.92
N GLU A 80 -3.06 10.15 -8.73
CA GLU A 80 -2.32 10.41 -7.49
C GLU A 80 -3.23 10.61 -6.28
N ARG A 81 -4.38 11.31 -6.47
CA ARG A 81 -5.35 11.55 -5.39
C ARG A 81 -6.04 10.26 -4.97
N VAL A 82 -6.40 9.43 -5.96
CA VAL A 82 -7.07 8.15 -5.68
C VAL A 82 -6.12 7.17 -5.01
N ILE A 83 -4.84 7.11 -5.41
CA ILE A 83 -3.81 6.31 -4.73
C ILE A 83 -3.65 6.78 -3.28
N PHE A 84 -3.58 8.08 -3.06
CA PHE A 84 -3.46 8.63 -1.71
C PHE A 84 -4.67 8.28 -0.83
N ALA A 85 -5.89 8.43 -1.35
CA ALA A 85 -7.10 7.99 -0.66
C ALA A 85 -7.09 6.49 -0.38
N GLY A 86 -6.61 5.68 -1.33
CA GLY A 86 -6.40 4.23 -1.16
C GLY A 86 -5.42 3.91 -0.03
N LEU A 87 -4.32 4.65 0.10
CA LEU A 87 -3.37 4.49 1.21
C LEU A 87 -3.99 4.85 2.57
N LEU A 88 -4.81 5.90 2.65
CA LEU A 88 -5.54 6.24 3.87
C LEU A 88 -6.52 5.14 4.26
N VAL A 89 -7.29 4.62 3.29
CA VAL A 89 -8.21 3.50 3.52
C VAL A 89 -7.45 2.24 3.97
N LEU A 90 -6.28 1.98 3.39
CA LEU A 90 -5.41 0.88 3.79
C LEU A 90 -4.94 1.03 5.25
N LEU A 91 -4.47 2.22 5.63
CA LEU A 91 -4.06 2.54 7.00
C LEU A 91 -5.19 2.30 8.00
N LEU A 92 -6.38 2.84 7.72
CA LEU A 92 -7.58 2.63 8.54
C LEU A 92 -7.93 1.14 8.63
N GLY A 93 -7.86 0.42 7.51
CA GLY A 93 -8.11 -1.02 7.47
C GLY A 93 -7.14 -1.82 8.35
N ILE A 94 -5.84 -1.47 8.35
CA ILE A 94 -4.85 -2.12 9.21
C ILE A 94 -5.16 -1.85 10.68
N LEU A 95 -5.51 -0.62 11.06
CA LEU A 95 -5.89 -0.29 12.44
C LEU A 95 -7.11 -1.07 12.90
N ILE A 96 -8.18 -1.05 12.11
CA ILE A 96 -9.44 -1.71 12.46
C ILE A 96 -9.23 -3.22 12.61
N ARG A 97 -8.50 -3.86 11.69
CA ARG A 97 -8.26 -5.31 11.76
C ARG A 97 -7.33 -5.75 12.89
N SER A 98 -6.56 -4.83 13.50
CA SER A 98 -5.71 -5.12 14.65
C SER A 98 -6.50 -5.24 15.95
N VAL A 99 -7.79 -4.92 15.95
CA VAL A 99 -8.69 -5.13 17.11
C VAL A 99 -9.13 -6.59 17.18
N SER A 100 -9.18 -7.14 18.39
CA SER A 100 -9.54 -8.56 18.67
C SER A 100 -11.03 -8.88 18.50
N LEU A 101 -11.70 -8.26 17.53
CA LEU A 101 -13.11 -8.51 17.19
C LEU A 101 -13.21 -9.14 15.80
N ILE A 102 -13.98 -10.21 15.67
CA ILE A 102 -14.18 -10.91 14.39
C ILE A 102 -14.73 -9.95 13.32
N SER A 103 -15.72 -9.14 13.65
CA SER A 103 -16.29 -8.14 12.73
C SER A 103 -15.27 -7.10 12.29
N ALA A 104 -14.45 -6.61 13.21
CA ALA A 104 -13.38 -5.66 12.92
C ALA A 104 -12.31 -6.27 12.01
N LEU A 105 -11.95 -7.53 12.24
CA LEU A 105 -11.00 -8.26 11.43
C LEU A 105 -11.46 -8.37 9.96
N PHE A 106 -12.71 -8.78 9.72
CA PHE A 106 -13.28 -8.89 8.38
C PHE A 106 -13.44 -7.52 7.71
N PHE A 107 -14.01 -6.54 8.42
CA PHE A 107 -14.21 -5.20 7.88
C PHE A 107 -12.87 -4.50 7.59
N GLY A 108 -11.90 -4.60 8.49
CA GLY A 108 -10.55 -4.07 8.29
C GLY A 108 -9.85 -4.74 7.10
N THR A 109 -9.99 -6.06 6.94
CA THR A 109 -9.44 -6.80 5.79
C THR A 109 -10.09 -6.36 4.47
N LEU A 110 -11.37 -6.07 4.46
CA LEU A 110 -12.08 -5.50 3.30
C LEU A 110 -11.49 -4.13 2.93
N LEU A 111 -11.30 -3.23 3.90
CA LEU A 111 -10.70 -1.91 3.66
C LEU A 111 -9.25 -2.03 3.16
N VAL A 112 -8.47 -2.93 3.72
CA VAL A 112 -7.11 -3.24 3.22
C VAL A 112 -7.17 -3.67 1.77
N GLY A 113 -8.11 -4.56 1.41
CA GLY A 113 -8.35 -4.98 0.02
C GLY A 113 -8.66 -3.81 -0.92
N VAL A 114 -9.51 -2.87 -0.49
CA VAL A 114 -9.83 -1.64 -1.24
C VAL A 114 -8.57 -0.80 -1.49
N GLY A 115 -7.79 -0.52 -0.44
CA GLY A 115 -6.58 0.28 -0.55
C GLY A 115 -5.54 -0.34 -1.49
N ILE A 116 -5.33 -1.65 -1.36
CA ILE A 116 -4.42 -2.42 -2.22
C ILE A 116 -4.88 -2.41 -3.68
N ALA A 117 -6.19 -2.60 -3.92
CA ALA A 117 -6.75 -2.60 -5.27
C ALA A 117 -6.53 -1.26 -5.98
N LEU A 118 -6.85 -0.15 -5.30
CA LEU A 118 -6.65 1.20 -5.85
C LEU A 118 -5.18 1.46 -6.16
N GLY A 119 -4.27 1.12 -5.24
CA GLY A 119 -2.84 1.29 -5.43
C GLY A 119 -2.31 0.48 -6.62
N ASN A 120 -2.58 -0.82 -6.65
CA ASN A 120 -2.05 -1.73 -7.68
C ASN A 120 -2.57 -1.42 -9.09
N VAL A 121 -3.83 -1.01 -9.21
CA VAL A 121 -4.43 -0.73 -10.52
C VAL A 121 -3.97 0.61 -11.07
N LEU A 122 -3.82 1.64 -10.22
CA LEU A 122 -3.49 2.99 -10.68
C LEU A 122 -1.98 3.26 -10.77
N LEU A 123 -1.15 2.53 -10.03
CA LEU A 123 0.30 2.74 -10.02
C LEU A 123 0.94 2.59 -11.41
N PRO A 124 0.61 1.56 -12.22
CA PRO A 124 1.10 1.47 -13.60
C PRO A 124 0.68 2.65 -14.47
N GLY A 125 -0.52 3.20 -14.25
CA GLY A 125 -1.01 4.40 -14.93
C GLY A 125 -0.13 5.61 -14.63
N VAL A 126 0.19 5.86 -13.37
CA VAL A 126 1.10 6.95 -12.95
C VAL A 126 2.50 6.76 -13.55
N ILE A 127 3.02 5.53 -13.56
CA ILE A 127 4.31 5.21 -14.16
C ILE A 127 4.31 5.57 -15.67
N LYS A 128 3.25 5.19 -16.39
CA LYS A 128 3.12 5.48 -17.81
C LYS A 128 3.04 6.99 -18.10
N GLU A 129 2.34 7.74 -17.25
CA GLU A 129 2.23 9.21 -17.38
C GLU A 129 3.55 9.93 -17.08
N ARG A 130 4.26 9.47 -16.04
CA ARG A 130 5.46 10.17 -15.55
C ARG A 130 6.77 9.71 -16.18
N TYR A 131 6.81 8.48 -16.69
CA TYR A 131 8.02 7.85 -17.26
C TYR A 131 7.72 7.15 -18.59
N PRO A 132 7.21 7.84 -19.63
CA PRO A 132 6.80 7.23 -20.88
C PRO A 132 7.93 6.47 -21.59
N GLU A 133 9.18 6.95 -21.50
CA GLU A 133 10.35 6.33 -22.13
C GLU A 133 10.94 5.15 -21.33
N LYS A 134 10.59 5.02 -20.02
CA LYS A 134 11.18 4.03 -19.12
C LYS A 134 10.12 3.19 -18.40
N VAL A 135 8.94 3.04 -18.98
CA VAL A 135 7.81 2.30 -18.40
C VAL A 135 8.20 0.89 -17.98
N GLY A 136 8.85 0.14 -18.86
CA GLY A 136 9.27 -1.23 -18.59
C GLY A 136 10.24 -1.33 -17.41
N TRP A 137 11.26 -0.48 -17.37
CA TRP A 137 12.23 -0.45 -16.28
C TRP A 137 11.58 -0.08 -14.94
N MET A 138 10.75 0.96 -14.92
CA MET A 138 10.03 1.38 -13.71
C MET A 138 9.05 0.31 -13.24
N THR A 139 8.37 -0.36 -14.16
CA THR A 139 7.47 -1.47 -13.84
C THR A 139 8.23 -2.62 -13.20
N SER A 140 9.41 -2.97 -13.72
CA SER A 140 10.27 -4.01 -13.14
C SER A 140 10.74 -3.62 -11.72
N VAL A 141 11.16 -2.37 -11.53
CA VAL A 141 11.61 -1.87 -10.22
C VAL A 141 10.50 -1.98 -9.18
N TYR A 142 9.29 -1.46 -9.47
CA TYR A 142 8.22 -1.51 -8.49
C TYR A 142 7.72 -2.94 -8.25
N SER A 143 7.65 -3.80 -9.27
CA SER A 143 7.22 -5.19 -9.12
C SER A 143 8.21 -5.99 -8.28
N THR A 144 9.51 -5.79 -8.51
CA THR A 144 10.57 -6.41 -7.70
C THR A 144 10.51 -5.93 -6.26
N ALA A 145 10.34 -4.61 -6.04
CA ALA A 145 10.15 -4.05 -4.72
C ALA A 145 8.93 -4.68 -4.02
N MET A 146 7.77 -4.74 -4.69
CA MET A 146 6.57 -5.37 -4.13
C MET A 146 6.81 -6.82 -3.71
N THR A 147 7.50 -7.61 -4.53
CA THR A 147 7.77 -9.03 -4.24
C THR A 147 8.77 -9.17 -3.10
N ALA A 148 9.83 -8.38 -3.07
CA ALA A 148 10.81 -8.37 -2.00
C ALA A 148 10.15 -8.01 -0.64
N PHE A 149 9.32 -6.97 -0.62
CA PHE A 149 8.62 -6.57 0.60
C PHE A 149 7.48 -7.51 0.99
N ALA A 150 6.89 -8.24 0.05
CA ALA A 150 5.96 -9.33 0.36
C ALA A 150 6.67 -10.46 1.12
N ALA A 151 7.87 -10.84 0.69
CA ALA A 151 8.69 -11.84 1.36
C ALA A 151 9.11 -11.39 2.77
N VAL A 152 9.54 -10.14 2.91
CA VAL A 152 9.83 -9.52 4.21
C VAL A 152 8.59 -9.52 5.10
N GLY A 153 7.42 -9.10 4.58
CA GLY A 153 6.17 -9.08 5.31
C GLY A 153 5.75 -10.45 5.84
N SER A 154 5.85 -11.47 5.00
CA SER A 154 5.54 -12.84 5.38
C SER A 154 6.58 -13.41 6.37
N GLY A 155 7.87 -13.22 6.10
CA GLY A 155 8.95 -13.77 6.92
C GLY A 155 9.06 -13.16 8.32
N PHE A 156 8.80 -11.87 8.45
CA PHE A 156 8.87 -11.17 9.75
C PHE A 156 7.59 -11.28 10.58
N SER A 157 6.45 -11.71 10.00
CA SER A 157 5.17 -11.78 10.72
C SER A 157 5.21 -12.74 11.90
N ILE A 158 5.81 -13.94 11.75
CA ILE A 158 5.94 -14.94 12.83
C ILE A 158 6.91 -14.48 13.91
N PRO A 159 8.16 -14.06 13.61
CA PRO A 159 9.06 -13.49 14.61
C PRO A 159 8.48 -12.34 15.41
N LEU A 160 7.75 -11.43 14.76
CA LEU A 160 7.09 -10.30 15.44
C LEU A 160 5.99 -10.79 16.41
N ALA A 161 5.19 -11.76 15.99
CA ALA A 161 4.09 -12.25 16.81
C ALA A 161 4.59 -13.09 18.00
N VAL A 162 5.58 -13.95 17.79
CA VAL A 162 6.03 -14.95 18.79
C VAL A 162 7.21 -14.44 19.61
N ASN A 163 8.30 -14.01 18.97
CA ASN A 163 9.54 -13.66 19.67
C ASN A 163 9.43 -12.34 20.45
N LEU A 164 8.65 -11.37 19.94
CA LEU A 164 8.44 -10.11 20.63
C LEU A 164 7.18 -10.11 21.52
N ASN A 165 6.49 -11.25 21.64
CA ASN A 165 5.24 -11.40 22.41
C ASN A 165 4.16 -10.34 22.09
N LEU A 166 4.19 -9.80 20.88
CA LEU A 166 3.23 -8.78 20.43
C LEU A 166 1.88 -9.38 20.02
N GLY A 167 1.82 -10.71 19.91
CA GLY A 167 0.66 -11.40 19.34
C GLY A 167 0.46 -11.07 17.84
N TRP A 168 -0.58 -11.65 17.25
CA TRP A 168 -0.92 -11.37 15.85
C TRP A 168 -1.40 -9.93 15.62
N GLN A 169 -2.05 -9.31 16.62
CA GLN A 169 -2.50 -7.92 16.57
C GLN A 169 -1.33 -6.95 16.47
N GLY A 170 -0.30 -7.14 17.32
CA GLY A 170 0.89 -6.30 17.31
C GLY A 170 1.73 -6.50 16.05
N ALA A 171 1.80 -7.72 15.53
CA ALA A 171 2.47 -7.99 14.26
C ALA A 171 1.77 -7.29 13.08
N LEU A 172 0.43 -7.24 13.08
CA LEU A 172 -0.33 -6.49 12.08
C LEU A 172 -0.20 -4.97 12.27
N ALA A 173 -0.25 -4.49 13.53
CA ALA A 173 -0.12 -3.07 13.86
C ALA A 173 1.28 -2.50 13.54
N PHE A 174 2.32 -3.33 13.60
CA PHE A 174 3.68 -2.94 13.20
C PHE A 174 3.74 -2.42 11.76
N TRP A 175 3.00 -3.06 10.85
CA TRP A 175 2.90 -2.61 9.47
C TRP A 175 2.18 -1.27 9.32
N TRP A 176 1.30 -0.91 10.28
CA TRP A 176 0.67 0.41 10.31
C TRP A 176 1.69 1.53 10.58
N VAL A 177 2.61 1.34 11.52
CA VAL A 177 3.64 2.34 11.84
C VAL A 177 4.50 2.61 10.61
N LEU A 178 4.92 1.54 9.91
CA LEU A 178 5.68 1.66 8.66
C LEU A 178 4.87 2.36 7.56
N ALA A 179 3.60 2.03 7.43
CA ALA A 179 2.70 2.65 6.45
C ALA A 179 2.43 4.13 6.77
N GLY A 180 2.29 4.49 8.05
CA GLY A 180 2.04 5.86 8.51
C GLY A 180 3.20 6.80 8.23
N THR A 181 4.43 6.39 8.52
CA THR A 181 5.63 7.19 8.25
C THR A 181 5.82 7.54 6.78
N ILE A 182 5.28 6.70 5.90
CA ILE A 182 5.34 6.88 4.45
C ILE A 182 4.24 7.81 3.97
N CYS A 183 3.05 7.74 4.57
CA CYS A 183 1.95 8.65 4.27
C CYS A 183 2.32 10.10 4.60
N ASP A 184 3.00 10.35 5.73
CA ASP A 184 3.50 11.67 6.10
C ASP A 184 4.50 12.22 5.09
N ARG A 185 5.42 11.39 4.58
CA ARG A 185 6.36 11.82 3.55
C ARG A 185 5.68 12.18 2.23
N GLN A 186 4.65 11.44 1.82
CA GLN A 186 3.89 11.77 0.61
C GLN A 186 3.06 13.04 0.77
N LEU A 187 2.55 13.32 1.99
CA LEU A 187 1.90 14.60 2.29
C LEU A 187 2.86 15.77 2.20
N CYS A 188 4.07 15.65 2.76
CA CYS A 188 5.12 16.67 2.64
C CYS A 188 5.53 16.92 1.19
N GLU A 189 5.61 15.87 0.37
CA GLU A 189 5.95 15.98 -1.05
C GLU A 189 4.85 16.69 -1.84
N LYS A 190 3.56 16.42 -1.56
CA LYS A 190 2.44 17.17 -2.17
C LYS A 190 2.40 18.64 -1.77
N GLN A 191 2.78 18.98 -0.55
CA GLN A 191 2.85 20.37 -0.10
C GLN A 191 4.05 21.09 -0.74
N GLY A 192 5.19 20.43 -0.89
CA GLY A 192 6.37 20.98 -1.61
C GLY A 192 6.11 21.18 -3.11
N LEU A 193 5.31 20.34 -3.75
CA LEU A 193 4.93 20.47 -5.16
C LEU A 193 3.85 21.54 -5.40
N ARG A 194 3.10 21.94 -4.37
CA ARG A 194 2.12 23.04 -4.47
C ARG A 194 2.74 24.44 -4.38
N MET A 195 3.99 24.55 -3.97
CA MET A 195 4.69 25.84 -3.82
C MET A 195 5.58 26.22 -5.02
N GLY A 196 5.54 25.46 -6.11
CA GLY A 196 6.13 25.91 -7.38
C GLY A 196 5.13 26.78 -8.15
N PRO A 197 5.48 28.01 -8.54
CA PRO A 197 4.55 28.90 -9.20
C PRO A 197 4.19 28.36 -10.59
N TYR A 198 2.94 27.98 -10.78
CA TYR A 198 2.34 27.98 -12.10
C TYR A 198 2.08 29.45 -12.44
N ILE A 199 3.09 30.15 -12.93
CA ILE A 199 2.88 31.41 -13.63
C ILE A 199 2.63 31.03 -15.07
N ALA A 200 1.39 31.28 -15.46
CA ALA A 200 0.93 31.32 -16.82
C ALA A 200 1.79 32.28 -17.68
N THR A 201 2.19 31.86 -18.83
CA THR A 201 2.21 32.63 -20.06
C THR A 201 1.78 31.72 -21.17
#